data_50a8fc64ed03f5cc24edff238dbd4f93
#
_entry.id   50a8fc64ed03f5cc24edff238dbd4f93
#
_cell.length_a   1.000
_cell.length_b   1.000
_cell.length_c   1.000
_cell.angle_alpha   90.00
_cell.angle_beta   90.00
_cell.angle_gamma   90.00
#
_symmetry.space_group_name_H-M   'P 1'
#
loop_
_entity.id
_entity.type
_entity.pdbx_description
1 polymer ?
#
loop_
_entity_poly.entity_id
_entity_poly.type
_entity_poly.pdbx_seq_one_letter_code
_entity_poly.pdbx_strand_id
1 'polypeptide(L)'
;MARGLSASVKTEFGTGNSGAIEPVYLLYLGFGTPLYKTNCSFNLTSSVSGSSQTYTADSFLIGVGNVSETTEPIKNTFSLQLSGVDQSLISVILNENIINDTVKIWQGLLNANALISDPYLLFEGSINNYSIEDDNNTTIIGLEVTSQWGQFEKENGRTTSDTSQQRHFSGDKGFEFSALTIRDIKWGRT
;
A
#
# COMPACT_ATOMS: atom_id res chain seq x y z
N MET A 1 -13.22 7.85 10.14
CA MET A 1 -14.49 7.12 10.06
C MET A 1 -14.62 6.24 11.28
N ALA A 2 -15.75 6.24 11.98
CA ALA A 2 -15.95 5.31 13.09
C ALA A 2 -16.06 3.89 12.51
N ARG A 3 -15.07 3.05 12.74
CA ARG A 3 -15.10 1.63 12.41
C ARG A 3 -15.96 0.89 13.42
N GLY A 4 -17.28 0.94 13.23
CA GLY A 4 -18.21 0.19 14.07
C GLY A 4 -18.19 -1.30 13.75
N LEU A 5 -18.11 -2.15 14.76
CA LEU A 5 -18.32 -3.59 14.60
C LEU A 5 -19.70 -3.85 13.99
N SER A 6 -19.79 -4.75 13.01
CA SER A 6 -21.05 -5.16 12.40
C SER A 6 -21.98 -5.82 13.44
N ALA A 7 -23.27 -5.83 13.17
CA ALA A 7 -24.24 -6.47 14.06
C ALA A 7 -23.94 -7.96 14.27
N SER A 8 -23.49 -8.65 13.20
CA SER A 8 -23.10 -10.06 13.27
C SER A 8 -21.94 -10.29 14.23
N VAL A 9 -20.90 -9.46 14.16
CA VAL A 9 -19.74 -9.56 15.06
C VAL A 9 -20.16 -9.28 16.51
N LYS A 10 -21.00 -8.27 16.76
CA LYS A 10 -21.51 -7.98 18.11
C LYS A 10 -22.31 -9.15 18.67
N THR A 11 -23.10 -9.80 17.84
CA THR A 11 -23.88 -10.99 18.26
C THR A 11 -22.96 -12.12 18.66
N GLU A 12 -21.93 -12.43 17.88
CA GLU A 12 -20.96 -13.50 18.19
C GLU A 12 -20.20 -13.23 19.50
N PHE A 13 -19.76 -12.01 19.72
CA PHE A 13 -19.14 -11.63 21.00
C PHE A 13 -20.13 -11.74 22.18
N GLY A 14 -21.42 -11.46 21.94
CA GLY A 14 -22.45 -11.54 22.96
C GLY A 14 -22.89 -12.96 23.32
N THR A 15 -22.68 -13.95 22.44
CA THR A 15 -23.06 -15.35 22.68
C THR A 15 -22.04 -16.15 23.51
N GLY A 16 -20.97 -15.52 23.99
CA GLY A 16 -19.93 -16.20 24.77
C GLY A 16 -18.92 -16.98 23.93
N ASN A 17 -19.01 -16.92 22.61
CA ASN A 17 -18.09 -17.58 21.67
C ASN A 17 -16.81 -16.77 21.42
N SER A 18 -16.51 -15.79 22.23
CA SER A 18 -15.37 -14.88 22.03
C SER A 18 -14.01 -15.61 21.93
N GLY A 19 -13.90 -16.78 22.52
CA GLY A 19 -12.69 -17.63 22.45
C GLY A 19 -12.50 -18.37 21.12
N ALA A 20 -13.54 -18.42 20.27
CA ALA A 20 -13.48 -19.07 18.96
C ALA A 20 -13.34 -18.07 17.79
N ILE A 21 -13.31 -16.78 18.10
CA ILE A 21 -13.17 -15.74 17.09
C ILE A 21 -11.69 -15.47 16.82
N GLU A 22 -11.29 -15.69 15.58
CA GLU A 22 -9.91 -15.49 15.14
C GLU A 22 -9.81 -14.30 14.18
N PRO A 23 -8.88 -13.36 14.42
CA PRO A 23 -8.62 -12.28 13.45
C PRO A 23 -7.88 -12.83 12.23
N VAL A 24 -8.31 -12.44 11.06
CA VAL A 24 -7.66 -12.81 9.80
C VAL A 24 -7.36 -11.54 8.99
N TYR A 25 -6.23 -11.55 8.31
CA TYR A 25 -5.83 -10.50 7.39
C TYR A 25 -5.97 -10.97 5.95
N LEU A 26 -6.54 -10.12 5.12
CA LEU A 26 -6.61 -10.27 3.67
C LEU A 26 -5.73 -9.21 3.04
N LEU A 27 -4.74 -9.63 2.28
CA LEU A 27 -3.75 -8.77 1.66
C LEU A 27 -3.96 -8.76 0.15
N TYR A 28 -3.96 -7.57 -0.43
CA TYR A 28 -3.90 -7.32 -1.85
C TYR A 28 -2.61 -6.57 -2.18
N LEU A 29 -1.84 -7.10 -3.11
CA LEU A 29 -0.67 -6.48 -3.69
C LEU A 29 -0.94 -6.22 -5.18
N GLY A 30 -0.94 -4.95 -5.57
CA GLY A 30 -1.27 -4.49 -6.92
C GLY A 30 -0.09 -4.53 -7.89
N PHE A 31 0.69 -5.62 -7.88
CA PHE A 31 1.77 -5.84 -8.84
C PHE A 31 1.24 -5.97 -10.27
N GLY A 32 2.11 -6.05 -11.26
CA GLY A 32 1.71 -6.28 -12.66
C GLY A 32 0.71 -7.44 -12.81
N THR A 33 0.92 -8.52 -12.03
CA THR A 33 -0.08 -9.56 -11.76
C THR A 33 -0.53 -9.44 -10.31
N PRO A 34 -1.78 -9.05 -10.02
CA PRO A 34 -2.25 -8.86 -8.66
C PRO A 34 -2.18 -10.13 -7.82
N LEU A 35 -1.71 -9.99 -6.58
CA LEU A 35 -1.61 -11.08 -5.62
C LEU A 35 -2.60 -10.88 -4.47
N TYR A 36 -3.30 -11.96 -4.13
CA TYR A 36 -4.27 -12.01 -3.04
C TYR A 36 -3.82 -13.06 -2.03
N LYS A 37 -3.47 -12.62 -0.82
CA LYS A 37 -2.86 -13.46 0.22
C LYS A 37 -3.60 -13.33 1.55
N THR A 38 -3.54 -14.35 2.36
CA THR A 38 -4.10 -14.35 3.72
C THR A 38 -3.15 -15.00 4.71
N ASN A 39 -3.26 -14.62 5.98
CA ASN A 39 -2.54 -15.27 7.07
C ASN A 39 -3.28 -16.50 7.62
N CYS A 40 -4.43 -16.83 7.03
CA CYS A 40 -5.20 -18.02 7.42
C CYS A 40 -4.49 -19.31 6.99
N SER A 41 -4.82 -20.43 7.61
CA SER A 41 -4.31 -21.76 7.23
C SER A 41 -5.04 -22.39 6.02
N PHE A 42 -6.07 -21.76 5.52
CA PHE A 42 -6.87 -22.20 4.36
C PHE A 42 -7.28 -21.01 3.49
N ASN A 43 -7.59 -21.29 2.22
CA ASN A 43 -7.99 -20.26 1.27
C ASN A 43 -9.34 -19.65 1.65
N LEU A 44 -9.40 -18.32 1.58
CA LEU A 44 -10.63 -17.56 1.84
C LEU A 44 -11.11 -16.86 0.57
N THR A 45 -12.41 -16.93 0.32
CA THR A 45 -13.04 -16.16 -0.77
C THR A 45 -13.78 -14.96 -0.19
N SER A 46 -13.50 -13.78 -0.74
CA SER A 46 -14.14 -12.54 -0.31
C SER A 46 -14.30 -11.57 -1.49
N SER A 47 -15.31 -10.71 -1.41
CA SER A 47 -15.60 -9.68 -2.41
C SER A 47 -15.16 -8.28 -2.01
N VAL A 48 -14.34 -8.15 -0.96
CA VAL A 48 -13.91 -6.84 -0.42
C VAL A 48 -13.08 -6.00 -1.41
N SER A 49 -12.44 -6.64 -2.39
CA SER A 49 -11.69 -5.95 -3.45
C SER A 49 -12.57 -5.45 -4.61
N GLY A 50 -13.90 -5.57 -4.50
CA GLY A 50 -14.88 -5.17 -5.54
C GLY A 50 -15.37 -6.33 -6.42
N SER A 51 -14.63 -7.44 -6.48
CA SER A 51 -15.03 -8.68 -7.13
C SER A 51 -14.70 -9.86 -6.24
N SER A 52 -15.39 -10.99 -6.43
CA SER A 52 -15.09 -12.20 -5.65
C SER A 52 -13.71 -12.71 -6.01
N GLN A 53 -12.79 -12.71 -5.02
CA GLN A 53 -11.41 -13.14 -5.15
C GLN A 53 -11.08 -14.21 -4.11
N THR A 54 -10.21 -15.14 -4.49
CA THR A 54 -9.69 -16.14 -3.56
C THR A 54 -8.34 -15.66 -3.02
N TYR A 55 -8.28 -15.48 -1.72
CA TYR A 55 -7.06 -15.16 -0.98
C TYR A 55 -6.37 -16.47 -0.60
N THR A 56 -5.17 -16.66 -1.12
CA THR A 56 -4.43 -17.91 -0.94
C THR A 56 -3.69 -17.94 0.38
N ALA A 57 -3.76 -19.10 1.03
CA ALA A 57 -3.14 -19.39 2.32
C ALA A 57 -1.87 -20.23 2.12
N ASP A 58 -0.79 -19.58 1.72
CA ASP A 58 0.48 -20.24 1.41
C ASP A 58 1.62 -19.88 2.38
N SER A 59 1.25 -19.49 3.60
CA SER A 59 2.20 -19.03 4.65
C SER A 59 3.08 -17.84 4.23
N PHE A 60 2.59 -17.09 3.27
CA PHE A 60 3.32 -16.01 2.65
C PHE A 60 3.40 -14.76 3.54
N LEU A 61 2.34 -14.48 4.29
CA LEU A 61 2.26 -13.34 5.19
C LEU A 61 2.81 -13.71 6.56
N ILE A 62 4.02 -13.22 6.89
CA ILE A 62 4.66 -13.48 8.19
C ILE A 62 4.16 -12.50 9.24
N GLY A 63 4.07 -11.23 8.89
CA GLY A 63 3.73 -10.19 9.86
C GLY A 63 3.08 -8.97 9.23
N VAL A 64 2.15 -8.42 10.00
CA VAL A 64 1.46 -7.17 9.72
C VAL A 64 1.86 -6.19 10.80
N GLY A 65 2.50 -5.08 10.43
CA GLY A 65 2.93 -4.06 11.37
C GLY A 65 1.76 -3.35 12.07
N ASN A 66 2.06 -2.56 13.06
CA ASN A 66 1.04 -1.77 13.74
C ASN A 66 0.54 -0.64 12.84
N VAL A 67 -0.78 -0.54 12.72
CA VAL A 67 -1.44 0.58 12.07
C VAL A 67 -1.84 1.60 13.14
N SER A 68 -1.27 2.81 13.05
CA SER A 68 -1.65 3.93 13.90
C SER A 68 -2.51 4.91 13.11
N GLU A 69 -3.59 5.37 13.73
CA GLU A 69 -4.45 6.42 13.17
C GLU A 69 -4.35 7.67 14.05
N THR A 70 -4.16 8.81 13.41
CA THR A 70 -4.15 10.11 14.04
C THR A 70 -5.20 11.01 13.42
N THR A 71 -5.65 12.02 14.14
CA THR A 71 -6.59 13.02 13.61
C THR A 71 -5.91 14.02 12.68
N GLU A 72 -4.59 14.09 12.73
CA GLU A 72 -3.80 14.96 11.86
C GLU A 72 -3.45 14.25 10.55
N PRO A 73 -3.48 14.96 9.40
CA PRO A 73 -3.07 14.40 8.12
C PRO A 73 -1.54 14.28 8.05
N ILE A 74 -1.04 13.19 8.64
CA ILE A 74 0.38 12.86 8.61
C ILE A 74 0.65 11.65 7.73
N LYS A 75 1.87 11.53 7.25
CA LYS A 75 2.36 10.35 6.57
C LYS A 75 2.43 9.19 7.55
N ASN A 76 1.54 8.24 7.38
CA ASN A 76 1.62 6.97 8.09
C ASN A 76 2.36 5.95 7.24
N THR A 77 3.37 5.34 7.84
CA THR A 77 4.11 4.24 7.23
C THR A 77 3.73 2.94 7.92
N PHE A 78 3.58 1.92 7.12
CA PHE A 78 3.17 0.60 7.55
C PHE A 78 4.17 -0.42 7.02
N SER A 79 4.65 -1.31 7.88
CA SER A 79 5.57 -2.38 7.49
C SER A 79 4.85 -3.71 7.35
N LEU A 80 5.14 -4.41 6.26
CA LEU A 80 4.61 -5.71 5.93
C LEU A 80 5.77 -6.68 5.74
N GLN A 81 5.72 -7.85 6.36
CA GLN A 81 6.72 -8.88 6.22
C GLN A 81 6.14 -10.10 5.52
N LEU A 82 6.77 -10.47 4.42
CA LEU A 82 6.38 -11.59 3.59
C LEU A 82 7.48 -12.64 3.59
N SER A 83 7.10 -13.91 3.47
CA SER A 83 8.06 -15.00 3.31
C SER A 83 8.62 -14.99 1.88
N GLY A 84 9.93 -15.00 1.75
CA GLY A 84 10.64 -15.16 0.49
C GLY A 84 10.92 -16.60 0.10
N VAL A 85 10.27 -17.59 0.74
CA VAL A 85 10.45 -19.02 0.40
C VAL A 85 10.02 -19.33 -1.03
N ASP A 86 9.04 -18.59 -1.54
CA ASP A 86 8.63 -18.68 -2.95
C ASP A 86 9.51 -17.80 -3.83
N GLN A 87 10.38 -18.42 -4.62
CA GLN A 87 11.24 -17.72 -5.58
C GLN A 87 10.44 -16.91 -6.62
N SER A 88 9.19 -17.25 -6.87
CA SER A 88 8.34 -16.53 -7.83
C SER A 88 8.11 -15.09 -7.36
N LEU A 89 7.89 -14.87 -6.07
CA LEU A 89 7.72 -13.54 -5.51
C LEU A 89 9.00 -12.71 -5.57
N ILE A 90 10.12 -13.32 -5.20
CA ILE A 90 11.43 -12.65 -5.30
C ILE A 90 11.69 -12.21 -6.74
N SER A 91 11.38 -13.11 -7.70
CA SER A 91 11.53 -12.79 -9.12
C SER A 91 10.64 -11.62 -9.55
N VAL A 92 9.39 -11.53 -9.09
CA VAL A 92 8.51 -10.39 -9.38
C VAL A 92 9.10 -9.10 -8.80
N ILE A 93 9.51 -9.12 -7.52
CA ILE A 93 10.06 -7.93 -6.84
C ILE A 93 11.34 -7.42 -7.49
N LEU A 94 12.20 -8.33 -7.98
CA LEU A 94 13.47 -7.95 -8.60
C LEU A 94 13.33 -7.52 -10.07
N ASN A 95 12.35 -8.04 -10.80
CA ASN A 95 12.19 -7.79 -12.23
C ASN A 95 11.11 -6.74 -12.56
N GLU A 96 10.18 -6.48 -11.64
CA GLU A 96 9.14 -5.47 -11.82
C GLU A 96 9.43 -4.21 -10.99
N ASN A 97 8.96 -3.08 -11.46
CA ASN A 97 9.00 -1.86 -10.68
C ASN A 97 7.77 -1.79 -9.76
N ILE A 98 7.90 -2.36 -8.58
CA ILE A 98 6.83 -2.42 -7.58
C ILE A 98 6.66 -1.13 -6.77
N ILE A 99 7.57 -0.16 -6.91
CA ILE A 99 7.46 1.12 -6.20
C ILE A 99 6.25 1.90 -6.71
N ASN A 100 5.43 2.39 -5.82
CA ASN A 100 4.13 3.01 -5.98
C ASN A 100 2.97 2.06 -6.28
N ASP A 101 3.18 0.76 -6.33
CA ASP A 101 2.06 -0.18 -6.44
C ASP A 101 1.16 -0.13 -5.21
N THR A 102 -0.12 -0.33 -5.45
CA THR A 102 -1.13 -0.23 -4.39
C THR A 102 -1.12 -1.48 -3.52
N VAL A 103 -1.13 -1.26 -2.21
CA VAL A 103 -1.31 -2.30 -1.20
C VAL A 103 -2.56 -2.01 -0.40
N LYS A 104 -3.40 -3.02 -0.23
CA LYS A 104 -4.59 -2.95 0.63
C LYS A 104 -4.60 -4.11 1.60
N ILE A 105 -4.94 -3.82 2.83
CA ILE A 105 -5.06 -4.82 3.89
C ILE A 105 -6.42 -4.66 4.53
N TRP A 106 -7.16 -5.75 4.56
CA TRP A 106 -8.42 -5.84 5.29
C TRP A 106 -8.26 -6.76 6.49
N GLN A 107 -8.97 -6.47 7.53
CA GLN A 107 -9.10 -7.34 8.68
C GLN A 107 -10.52 -7.89 8.75
N GLY A 108 -10.61 -9.19 8.81
CA GLY A 108 -11.83 -9.94 9.06
C GLY A 108 -11.78 -10.69 10.37
N LEU A 109 -12.91 -11.24 10.75
CA LEU A 109 -13.04 -12.12 11.91
C LEU A 109 -13.66 -13.42 11.44
N LEU A 110 -13.03 -14.54 11.84
CA LEU A 110 -13.50 -15.88 11.56
C LEU A 110 -14.18 -16.48 12.78
N ASN A 111 -15.23 -17.26 12.52
CA ASN A 111 -15.79 -18.22 13.45
C ASN A 111 -16.03 -19.54 12.69
N ALA A 112 -15.58 -20.64 13.23
CA ALA A 112 -15.68 -21.97 12.59
C ALA A 112 -15.24 -21.98 11.11
N ASN A 113 -14.12 -21.38 10.81
CA ASN A 113 -13.50 -21.26 9.46
C ASN A 113 -14.32 -20.44 8.45
N ALA A 114 -15.28 -19.66 8.88
CA ALA A 114 -16.05 -18.76 8.03
C ALA A 114 -15.94 -17.31 8.50
N LEU A 115 -15.97 -16.38 7.53
CA LEU A 115 -16.03 -14.96 7.85
C LEU A 115 -17.38 -14.63 8.49
N ILE A 116 -17.38 -14.00 9.67
CA ILE A 116 -18.59 -13.58 10.39
C ILE A 116 -19.29 -12.45 9.66
N SER A 117 -18.51 -11.56 9.05
CA SER A 117 -19.00 -10.43 8.26
C SER A 117 -17.95 -10.01 7.23
N ASP A 118 -18.33 -9.08 6.35
CA ASP A 118 -17.38 -8.50 5.42
C ASP A 118 -16.20 -7.89 6.17
N PRO A 119 -14.96 -8.23 5.76
CA PRO A 119 -13.75 -7.64 6.32
C PRO A 119 -13.74 -6.13 6.12
N TYR A 120 -13.19 -5.40 7.08
CA TYR A 120 -13.04 -3.95 6.98
C TYR A 120 -11.62 -3.58 6.53
N LEU A 121 -11.53 -2.50 5.75
CA LEU A 121 -10.24 -1.98 5.30
C LEU A 121 -9.46 -1.47 6.50
N LEU A 122 -8.31 -2.09 6.76
CA LEU A 122 -7.39 -1.70 7.82
C LEU A 122 -6.41 -0.62 7.35
N PHE A 123 -5.83 -0.83 6.17
CA PHE A 123 -4.87 0.10 5.61
C PHE A 123 -4.89 0.05 4.07
N GLU A 124 -4.70 1.22 3.44
CA GLU A 124 -4.48 1.36 2.00
C GLU A 124 -3.35 2.35 1.77
N GLY A 125 -2.43 1.98 0.91
CA GLY A 125 -1.29 2.81 0.58
C GLY A 125 -0.55 2.34 -0.66
N SER A 126 0.64 2.90 -0.86
CA SER A 126 1.54 2.50 -1.94
C SER A 126 2.89 2.09 -1.39
N ILE A 127 3.54 1.17 -2.08
CA ILE A 127 4.89 0.71 -1.73
C ILE A 127 5.86 1.87 -1.92
N ASN A 128 6.57 2.21 -0.85
CA ASN A 128 7.59 3.26 -0.86
C ASN A 128 9.00 2.67 -0.92
N ASN A 129 9.20 1.56 -0.23
CA ASN A 129 10.49 0.87 -0.17
C ASN A 129 10.29 -0.63 0.02
N TYR A 130 11.31 -1.41 -0.32
CA TYR A 130 11.35 -2.83 -0.02
C TYR A 130 12.76 -3.24 0.41
N SER A 131 12.85 -4.29 1.21
CA SER A 131 14.10 -4.96 1.59
C SER A 131 13.95 -6.47 1.40
N ILE A 132 15.02 -7.11 1.02
CA ILE A 132 15.11 -8.57 0.98
C ILE A 132 16.25 -8.96 1.89
N GLU A 133 15.92 -9.67 2.95
CA GLU A 133 16.86 -10.20 3.92
C GLU A 133 16.92 -11.71 3.74
N ASP A 134 18.08 -12.19 3.33
CA ASP A 134 18.32 -13.61 3.11
C ASP A 134 19.33 -14.10 4.16
N ASP A 135 18.88 -15.05 4.98
CA ASP A 135 19.70 -15.72 5.97
C ASP A 135 19.76 -17.21 5.61
N ASN A 136 20.71 -17.96 6.18
CA ASN A 136 20.92 -19.37 5.87
C ASN A 136 19.66 -20.27 5.97
N ASN A 137 18.64 -19.83 6.70
CA ASN A 137 17.43 -20.64 6.95
C ASN A 137 16.14 -19.98 6.45
N THR A 138 16.13 -18.66 6.26
CA THR A 138 14.89 -17.92 5.95
C THR A 138 15.19 -16.72 5.08
N THR A 139 14.33 -16.49 4.10
CA THR A 139 14.31 -15.25 3.32
C THR A 139 13.07 -14.47 3.73
N ILE A 140 13.27 -13.22 4.14
CA ILE A 140 12.19 -12.30 4.54
C ILE A 140 12.19 -11.11 3.57
N ILE A 141 11.02 -10.81 3.05
CA ILE A 141 10.80 -9.64 2.23
C ILE A 141 10.04 -8.61 3.08
N GLY A 142 10.69 -7.49 3.35
CA GLY A 142 10.08 -6.34 4.00
C GLY A 142 9.53 -5.37 2.96
N LEU A 143 8.26 -5.00 3.08
CA LEU A 143 7.65 -3.93 2.29
C LEU A 143 7.28 -2.77 3.21
N GLU A 144 7.71 -1.59 2.85
CA GLU A 144 7.31 -0.35 3.49
C GLU A 144 6.22 0.32 2.68
N VAL A 145 5.02 0.38 3.24
CA VAL A 145 3.84 0.93 2.59
C VAL A 145 3.50 2.27 3.21
N THR A 146 3.34 3.28 2.40
CA THR A 146 3.02 4.63 2.84
C THR A 146 1.59 4.98 2.48
N SER A 147 0.88 5.61 3.41
CA SER A 147 -0.48 6.09 3.17
C SER A 147 -0.52 7.12 2.04
N GLN A 148 -1.72 7.37 1.52
CA GLN A 148 -1.95 8.34 0.44
C GLN A 148 -1.39 9.75 0.75
N TRP A 149 -1.30 10.12 2.05
CA TRP A 149 -0.69 11.38 2.48
C TRP A 149 0.81 11.49 2.16
N GLY A 150 1.52 10.38 2.05
CA GLY A 150 2.92 10.37 1.63
C GLY A 150 3.15 10.87 0.20
N GLN A 151 2.12 10.89 -0.63
CA GLN A 151 2.23 11.42 -1.99
C GLN A 151 2.33 12.96 -2.02
N PHE A 152 1.81 13.64 -0.99
CA PHE A 152 1.94 15.09 -0.87
C PHE A 152 3.37 15.56 -0.55
N GLU A 153 4.18 14.67 0.02
CA GLU A 153 5.59 14.94 0.30
C GLU A 153 6.52 14.63 -0.88
N LYS A 154 6.00 13.99 -1.92
CA LYS A 154 6.82 13.67 -3.10
C LYS A 154 7.13 14.92 -3.90
N GLU A 155 8.41 15.25 -3.97
CA GLU A 155 8.88 16.27 -4.91
C GLU A 155 8.76 15.73 -6.33
N ASN A 156 7.98 16.44 -7.14
CA ASN A 156 7.98 16.22 -8.58
C ASN A 156 9.31 16.74 -9.12
N GLY A 157 10.14 15.87 -9.68
CA GLY A 157 11.40 16.26 -10.34
C GLY A 157 11.22 17.19 -11.55
N ARG A 158 10.03 17.78 -11.70
CA ARG A 158 9.69 18.72 -12.76
C ARG A 158 10.20 20.10 -12.41
N THR A 159 11.12 20.60 -13.20
CA THR A 159 11.67 21.96 -13.06
C THR A 159 10.84 22.98 -13.83
N THR A 160 10.79 24.22 -13.34
CA THR A 160 10.19 25.37 -14.04
C THR A 160 11.15 25.88 -15.13
N SER A 161 11.45 25.05 -16.13
CA SER A 161 12.29 25.37 -17.26
C SER A 161 11.55 25.17 -18.57
N ASP A 162 11.93 25.90 -19.60
CA ASP A 162 11.35 25.79 -20.94
C ASP A 162 11.44 24.35 -21.48
N THR A 163 12.60 23.71 -21.34
CA THR A 163 12.82 22.32 -21.77
C THR A 163 11.89 21.35 -21.05
N SER A 164 11.69 21.52 -19.74
CA SER A 164 10.77 20.69 -18.96
C SER A 164 9.31 20.91 -19.38
N GLN A 165 8.94 22.14 -19.65
CA GLN A 165 7.58 22.49 -20.09
C GLN A 165 7.29 21.92 -21.48
N GLN A 166 8.19 22.13 -22.44
CA GLN A 166 7.99 21.64 -23.81
C GLN A 166 7.98 20.12 -23.93
N ARG A 167 8.64 19.40 -23.01
CA ARG A 167 8.57 17.93 -22.96
C ARG A 167 7.17 17.41 -22.69
N HIS A 168 6.37 18.16 -21.93
CA HIS A 168 5.00 17.77 -21.56
C HIS A 168 3.94 18.46 -22.42
N PHE A 169 4.20 19.70 -22.84
CA PHE A 169 3.31 20.52 -23.65
C PHE A 169 4.12 21.11 -24.79
N SER A 170 4.17 20.38 -25.90
CA SER A 170 4.93 20.80 -27.09
C SER A 170 4.43 22.15 -27.60
N GLY A 171 5.36 23.09 -27.78
CA GLY A 171 5.06 24.44 -28.26
C GLY A 171 4.59 25.45 -27.22
N ASP A 172 4.48 25.05 -25.93
CA ASP A 172 4.19 25.99 -24.85
C ASP A 172 5.43 26.84 -24.53
N LYS A 173 5.27 28.16 -24.65
CA LYS A 173 6.35 29.15 -24.43
C LYS A 173 6.29 29.81 -23.06
N GLY A 174 5.50 29.29 -22.12
CA GLY A 174 5.31 29.88 -20.80
C GLY A 174 6.61 30.08 -20.01
N PHE A 175 7.61 29.25 -20.25
CA PHE A 175 8.93 29.31 -19.59
C PHE A 175 10.08 29.64 -20.53
N GLU A 176 9.83 30.15 -21.76
CA GLU A 176 10.85 30.49 -22.76
C GLU A 176 11.96 31.37 -22.19
N PHE A 177 11.60 32.29 -21.27
CA PHE A 177 12.54 33.22 -20.66
C PHE A 177 13.04 32.84 -19.28
N SER A 178 12.65 31.70 -18.74
CA SER A 178 13.01 31.28 -17.37
C SER A 178 14.50 31.04 -17.17
N ALA A 179 15.24 30.68 -18.22
CA ALA A 179 16.69 30.50 -18.22
C ALA A 179 17.49 31.80 -18.50
N LEU A 180 16.80 32.88 -18.85
CA LEU A 180 17.47 34.15 -19.08
C LEU A 180 17.80 34.77 -17.72
N THR A 181 19.02 34.64 -17.31
CA THR A 181 19.58 35.28 -16.13
C THR A 181 19.38 36.78 -16.21
N ILE A 182 19.09 37.39 -15.07
CA ILE A 182 18.85 38.81 -14.83
C ILE A 182 19.63 39.69 -15.80
N ARG A 183 18.95 40.29 -16.75
CA ARG A 183 19.53 41.38 -17.51
C ARG A 183 19.59 42.58 -16.60
N ASP A 184 20.78 43.15 -16.48
CA ASP A 184 21.00 44.41 -15.76
C ASP A 184 20.17 45.51 -16.42
N ILE A 185 18.99 45.77 -15.90
CA ILE A 185 18.10 46.80 -16.40
C ILE A 185 18.59 48.12 -15.78
N LYS A 186 19.29 48.90 -16.58
CA LYS A 186 19.67 50.26 -16.18
C LYS A 186 18.46 51.16 -16.23
N TRP A 187 17.89 51.44 -15.07
CA TRP A 187 16.84 52.41 -14.91
C TRP A 187 17.42 53.83 -14.93
N GLY A 188 16.80 54.75 -15.68
CA GLY A 188 17.16 56.16 -15.63
C GLY A 188 18.33 56.59 -16.53
N ARG A 189 18.52 55.95 -17.67
CA ARG A 189 19.46 56.43 -18.66
C ARG A 189 18.80 57.57 -19.45
N THR A 190 19.28 58.80 -19.18
CA THR A 190 19.09 59.95 -20.05
C THR A 190 19.97 59.81 -21.27
#